data_4afdfdcb8d1622df9c93b0776a32af80
#
_entry.id   4afdfdcb8d1622df9c93b0776a32af80
#
_cell.length_a   1.000
_cell.length_b   1.000
_cell.length_c   1.000
_cell.angle_alpha   90.00
_cell.angle_beta   90.00
_cell.angle_gamma   90.00
#
_symmetry.space_group_name_H-M   'P 1'
#
loop_
_entity.id
_entity.type
_entity.pdbx_description
1 polymer ?
#
loop_
_entity_poly.entity_id
_entity_poly.type
_entity_poly.pdbx_seq_one_letter_code
_entity_poly.pdbx_strand_id
1 'polypeptide(L)'
;MGIRLPTWVWIGAVALSCVAGMVNVVGFLGFEHQAVSHMTGSTSQLGMALAQGDWRAVGHLWGLLIAFSLGAMLSGLLIQDSTLQLGRRYGVALALESALLLVAIPLFEEHQIWGALAAAMACGLQNAMATTFSGAVVRTTHLSGMFTDLGIGLGHLLRGLPLQVRRLTLSGLIISGFLAGGVTGAWLFARWQYDALLAPALLTGLTGLGYVVYQQWARWRH
;
A
#
# COMPACT_ATOMS: atom_id res chain seq x y z
N MET A 1 18.20 -22.29 0.38
CA MET A 1 17.53 -22.38 1.70
C MET A 1 16.57 -21.20 1.82
N GLY A 2 15.24 -21.41 1.73
CA GLY A 2 14.28 -20.30 1.81
C GLY A 2 14.00 -19.92 3.26
N ILE A 3 14.19 -18.63 3.61
CA ILE A 3 13.81 -18.09 4.92
C ILE A 3 12.34 -18.44 5.19
N ARG A 4 12.02 -19.14 6.28
CA ARG A 4 10.62 -19.40 6.68
C ARG A 4 10.01 -18.08 7.17
N LEU A 5 9.02 -17.55 6.44
CA LEU A 5 8.29 -16.37 6.89
C LEU A 5 7.39 -16.76 8.08
N PRO A 6 7.48 -16.05 9.20
CA PRO A 6 6.57 -16.24 10.33
C PRO A 6 5.11 -15.96 9.94
N THR A 7 4.15 -16.59 10.63
CA THR A 7 2.71 -16.46 10.35
C THR A 7 2.22 -15.01 10.36
N TRP A 8 2.76 -14.19 11.25
CA TRP A 8 2.39 -12.76 11.34
C TRP A 8 2.78 -11.95 10.10
N VAL A 9 3.80 -12.37 9.32
CA VAL A 9 4.15 -11.73 8.03
C VAL A 9 3.05 -11.96 6.99
N TRP A 10 2.46 -13.15 6.97
CA TRP A 10 1.35 -13.48 6.07
C TRP A 10 0.10 -12.67 6.41
N ILE A 11 -0.23 -12.58 7.69
CA ILE A 11 -1.36 -11.79 8.20
C ILE A 11 -1.13 -10.30 7.86
N GLY A 12 0.07 -9.78 8.13
CA GLY A 12 0.44 -8.40 7.83
C GLY A 12 0.39 -8.10 6.33
N ALA A 13 0.85 -9.01 5.48
CA ALA A 13 0.78 -8.85 4.03
C ALA A 13 -0.66 -8.73 3.52
N VAL A 14 -1.57 -9.58 4.00
CA VAL A 14 -3.00 -9.53 3.64
C VAL A 14 -3.64 -8.25 4.17
N ALA A 15 -3.41 -7.90 5.43
CA ALA A 15 -4.00 -6.72 6.05
C ALA A 15 -3.55 -5.42 5.36
N LEU A 16 -2.24 -5.26 5.12
CA LEU A 16 -1.70 -4.09 4.42
C LEU A 16 -2.14 -4.03 2.96
N SER A 17 -2.26 -5.18 2.28
CA SER A 17 -2.80 -5.22 0.92
C SER A 17 -4.29 -4.83 0.88
N CYS A 18 -5.07 -5.23 1.89
CA CYS A 18 -6.46 -4.81 2.04
C CYS A 18 -6.56 -3.29 2.27
N VAL A 19 -5.75 -2.73 3.15
CA VAL A 19 -5.64 -1.27 3.36
C VAL A 19 -5.30 -0.57 2.05
N ALA A 20 -4.26 -1.04 1.34
CA ALA A 20 -3.85 -0.47 0.05
C ALA A 20 -4.97 -0.53 -0.99
N GLY A 21 -5.74 -1.62 -1.05
CA GLY A 21 -6.89 -1.79 -1.93
C GLY A 21 -8.01 -0.79 -1.62
N MET A 22 -8.34 -0.59 -0.32
CA MET A 22 -9.33 0.41 0.10
C MET A 22 -8.92 1.82 -0.33
N VAL A 23 -7.72 2.24 0.02
CA VAL A 23 -7.21 3.60 -0.30
C VAL A 23 -7.17 3.82 -1.80
N ASN A 24 -6.70 2.80 -2.56
CA ASN A 24 -6.59 2.91 -4.01
C ASN A 24 -7.95 3.10 -4.69
N VAL A 25 -8.97 2.36 -4.25
CA VAL A 25 -10.32 2.45 -4.85
C VAL A 25 -11.01 3.76 -4.44
N VAL A 26 -10.87 4.23 -3.20
CA VAL A 26 -11.40 5.53 -2.78
C VAL A 26 -10.76 6.66 -3.60
N GLY A 27 -9.44 6.63 -3.78
CA GLY A 27 -8.74 7.59 -4.65
C GLY A 27 -9.24 7.54 -6.10
N PHE A 28 -9.39 6.32 -6.66
CA PHE A 28 -9.87 6.13 -8.04
C PHE A 28 -11.30 6.64 -8.25
N LEU A 29 -12.21 6.42 -7.31
CA LEU A 29 -13.60 6.87 -7.40
C LEU A 29 -13.73 8.37 -7.14
N GLY A 30 -12.89 8.92 -6.28
CA GLY A 30 -12.97 10.31 -5.85
C GLY A 30 -12.13 11.31 -6.64
N PHE A 31 -11.13 10.86 -7.41
CA PHE A 31 -10.20 11.76 -8.10
C PHE A 31 -9.96 11.34 -9.55
N GLU A 32 -10.68 11.95 -10.49
CA GLU A 32 -10.48 11.85 -11.95
C GLU A 32 -10.25 10.40 -12.49
N HIS A 33 -10.77 9.39 -11.80
CA HIS A 33 -10.53 7.96 -12.06
C HIS A 33 -9.04 7.59 -12.07
N GLN A 34 -8.24 8.28 -11.25
CA GLN A 34 -6.80 8.03 -11.11
C GLN A 34 -6.50 7.23 -9.83
N ALA A 35 -5.88 6.07 -10.01
CA ALA A 35 -5.47 5.25 -8.89
C ALA A 35 -4.25 5.84 -8.18
N VAL A 36 -4.36 6.13 -6.87
CA VAL A 36 -3.31 6.81 -6.08
C VAL A 36 -2.10 5.93 -5.77
N SER A 37 -2.21 4.62 -5.97
CA SER A 37 -1.11 3.67 -5.72
C SER A 37 -0.59 2.97 -6.98
N HIS A 38 -1.17 3.24 -8.17
CA HIS A 38 -0.84 2.54 -9.41
C HIS A 38 0.14 3.34 -10.29
N MET A 39 1.38 3.44 -9.85
CA MET A 39 2.42 4.26 -10.47
C MET A 39 2.69 3.93 -11.96
N THR A 40 2.57 2.67 -12.38
CA THR A 40 2.70 2.29 -13.79
C THR A 40 1.61 2.92 -14.65
N GLY A 41 0.36 2.88 -14.18
CA GLY A 41 -0.76 3.52 -14.88
C GLY A 41 -0.60 5.03 -14.94
N SER A 42 -0.25 5.66 -13.80
CA SER A 42 0.00 7.11 -13.74
C SER A 42 1.15 7.54 -14.66
N THR A 43 2.22 6.74 -14.80
CA THR A 43 3.32 7.01 -15.74
C THR A 43 2.85 6.92 -17.19
N SER A 44 2.00 5.94 -17.53
CA SER A 44 1.44 5.81 -18.87
C SER A 44 0.52 6.99 -19.22
N GLN A 45 -0.34 7.39 -18.27
CA GLN A 45 -1.21 8.57 -18.43
C GLN A 45 -0.40 9.86 -18.56
N LEU A 46 0.70 9.99 -17.82
CA LEU A 46 1.64 11.12 -17.94
C LEU A 46 2.23 11.21 -19.35
N GLY A 47 2.62 10.07 -19.93
CA GLY A 47 3.07 10.02 -21.32
C GLY A 47 2.01 10.51 -22.31
N MET A 48 0.75 10.09 -22.12
CA MET A 48 -0.35 10.58 -22.95
C MET A 48 -0.60 12.08 -22.78
N ALA A 49 -0.65 12.56 -21.52
CA ALA A 49 -0.87 13.98 -21.24
C ALA A 49 0.23 14.88 -21.82
N LEU A 50 1.49 14.45 -21.78
CA LEU A 50 2.61 15.13 -22.41
C LEU A 50 2.46 15.19 -23.93
N ALA A 51 2.06 14.09 -24.58
CA ALA A 51 1.86 14.03 -26.01
C ALA A 51 0.68 14.91 -26.49
N GLN A 52 -0.34 15.09 -25.63
CA GLN A 52 -1.52 15.90 -25.90
C GLN A 52 -1.34 17.38 -25.52
N GLY A 53 -0.27 17.73 -24.79
CA GLY A 53 -0.05 19.09 -24.28
C GLY A 53 -0.99 19.47 -23.13
N ASP A 54 -1.57 18.49 -22.42
CA ASP A 54 -2.43 18.74 -21.26
C ASP A 54 -1.57 18.96 -19.99
N TRP A 55 -1.11 20.20 -19.86
CA TRP A 55 -0.22 20.60 -18.76
C TRP A 55 -0.86 20.50 -17.38
N ARG A 56 -2.20 20.54 -17.28
CA ARG A 56 -2.91 20.33 -16.02
C ARG A 56 -2.81 18.87 -15.58
N ALA A 57 -3.14 17.94 -16.46
CA ALA A 57 -2.99 16.52 -16.19
C ALA A 57 -1.52 16.13 -15.92
N VAL A 58 -0.58 16.72 -16.67
CA VAL A 58 0.88 16.55 -16.43
C VAL A 58 1.23 16.95 -15.00
N GLY A 59 0.77 18.11 -14.51
CA GLY A 59 1.03 18.58 -13.14
C GLY A 59 0.46 17.64 -12.08
N HIS A 60 -0.80 17.17 -12.24
CA HIS A 60 -1.47 16.24 -11.32
C HIS A 60 -0.73 14.89 -11.26
N LEU A 61 -0.39 14.31 -12.42
CA LEU A 61 0.26 13.01 -12.50
C LEU A 61 1.69 13.04 -11.96
N TRP A 62 2.46 14.08 -12.28
CA TRP A 62 3.77 14.30 -11.66
C TRP A 62 3.66 14.46 -10.15
N GLY A 63 2.67 15.21 -9.68
CA GLY A 63 2.37 15.36 -8.25
C GLY A 63 2.17 14.01 -7.57
N LEU A 64 1.34 13.12 -8.13
CA LEU A 64 1.09 11.77 -7.59
C LEU A 64 2.37 10.92 -7.53
N LEU A 65 3.18 10.90 -8.61
CA LEU A 65 4.44 10.17 -8.66
C LEU A 65 5.45 10.66 -7.62
N ILE A 66 5.55 11.98 -7.47
CA ILE A 66 6.43 12.62 -6.47
C ILE A 66 5.93 12.33 -5.05
N ALA A 67 4.63 12.50 -4.79
CA ALA A 67 4.06 12.26 -3.47
C ALA A 67 4.26 10.81 -3.00
N PHE A 68 4.00 9.84 -3.88
CA PHE A 68 4.28 8.42 -3.62
C PHE A 68 5.77 8.19 -3.32
N SER A 69 6.66 8.78 -4.13
CA SER A 69 8.11 8.64 -3.93
C SER A 69 8.59 9.28 -2.63
N LEU A 70 8.03 10.43 -2.24
CA LEU A 70 8.30 11.08 -0.96
C LEU A 70 7.83 10.23 0.22
N GLY A 71 6.66 9.57 0.11
CA GLY A 71 6.20 8.61 1.11
C GLY A 71 7.14 7.42 1.25
N ALA A 72 7.60 6.86 0.13
CA ALA A 72 8.58 5.78 0.13
C ALA A 72 9.94 6.22 0.71
N MET A 73 10.41 7.42 0.38
CA MET A 73 11.63 8.02 0.96
C MET A 73 11.48 8.18 2.47
N LEU A 74 10.34 8.67 2.95
CA LEU A 74 10.06 8.83 4.37
C LEU A 74 10.12 7.48 5.11
N SER A 75 9.57 6.43 4.52
CA SER A 75 9.72 5.07 5.05
C SER A 75 11.18 4.64 5.12
N GLY A 76 11.98 4.90 4.09
CA GLY A 76 13.41 4.59 4.06
C GLY A 76 14.22 5.34 5.13
N LEU A 77 13.83 6.59 5.44
CA LEU A 77 14.45 7.37 6.53
C LEU A 77 14.08 6.84 7.92
N LEU A 78 12.83 6.36 8.09
CA LEU A 78 12.34 5.85 9.36
C LEU A 78 12.84 4.44 9.66
N ILE A 79 12.85 3.57 8.64
CA ILE A 79 13.10 2.14 8.79
C ILE A 79 14.49 1.84 8.26
N GLN A 80 15.42 1.54 9.17
CA GLN A 80 16.73 1.00 8.82
C GLN A 80 16.57 -0.50 8.49
N ASP A 81 17.54 -1.05 7.74
CA ASP A 81 17.57 -2.46 7.31
C ASP A 81 17.37 -3.44 8.48
N SER A 82 16.12 -3.80 8.74
CA SER A 82 15.72 -4.76 9.77
C SER A 82 14.75 -5.78 9.17
N THR A 83 15.28 -6.60 8.26
CA THR A 83 14.52 -7.70 7.64
C THR A 83 13.99 -8.63 8.74
N LEU A 84 12.67 -8.82 8.78
CA LEU A 84 11.94 -9.69 9.72
C LEU A 84 12.06 -9.28 11.22
N GLN A 85 12.49 -8.09 11.53
CA GLN A 85 12.48 -7.56 12.89
C GLN A 85 11.52 -6.37 12.97
N LEU A 86 10.35 -6.58 13.59
CA LEU A 86 9.42 -5.50 13.90
C LEU A 86 10.01 -4.62 15.02
N GLY A 87 10.61 -3.51 14.65
CA GLY A 87 11.05 -2.48 15.59
C GLY A 87 9.96 -1.43 15.83
N ARG A 88 10.10 -0.60 16.87
CA ARG A 88 9.22 0.55 17.20
C ARG A 88 8.93 1.44 15.96
N ARG A 89 9.89 1.53 15.03
CA ARG A 89 9.83 2.36 13.83
C ARG A 89 8.70 1.94 12.86
N TYR A 90 8.32 0.66 12.84
CA TYR A 90 7.18 0.18 12.06
C TYR A 90 5.84 0.71 12.59
N GLY A 91 5.69 0.74 13.92
CA GLY A 91 4.51 1.35 14.53
C GLY A 91 4.40 2.84 14.25
N VAL A 92 5.54 3.55 14.23
CA VAL A 92 5.60 4.98 13.85
C VAL A 92 5.22 5.17 12.37
N ALA A 93 5.71 4.32 11.47
CA ALA A 93 5.34 4.40 10.05
C ALA A 93 3.84 4.16 9.82
N LEU A 94 3.23 3.18 10.50
CA LEU A 94 1.78 2.94 10.44
C LEU A 94 0.97 4.10 11.03
N ALA A 95 1.42 4.71 12.13
CA ALA A 95 0.77 5.88 12.70
C ALA A 95 0.85 7.10 11.76
N LEU A 96 1.98 7.27 11.08
CA LEU A 96 2.15 8.33 10.09
C LEU A 96 1.30 8.10 8.84
N GLU A 97 1.20 6.85 8.37
CA GLU A 97 0.28 6.47 7.31
C GLU A 97 -1.17 6.83 7.68
N SER A 98 -1.60 6.44 8.89
CA SER A 98 -2.92 6.80 9.43
C SER A 98 -3.13 8.31 9.44
N ALA A 99 -2.16 9.08 9.91
CA ALA A 99 -2.24 10.54 9.95
C ALA A 99 -2.38 11.15 8.53
N LEU A 100 -1.63 10.65 7.55
CA LEU A 100 -1.73 11.07 6.16
C LEU A 100 -3.11 10.77 5.56
N LEU A 101 -3.68 9.59 5.87
CA LEU A 101 -5.02 9.23 5.42
C LEU A 101 -6.11 10.09 6.07
N LEU A 102 -5.98 10.39 7.37
CA LEU A 102 -6.91 11.29 8.08
C LEU A 102 -6.86 12.72 7.51
N VAL A 103 -5.67 13.22 7.19
CA VAL A 103 -5.49 14.52 6.55
C VAL A 103 -6.01 14.51 5.10
N ALA A 104 -5.93 13.38 4.42
CA ALA A 104 -6.44 13.26 3.05
C ALA A 104 -7.96 13.50 2.96
N ILE A 105 -8.74 13.14 4.00
CA ILE A 105 -10.21 13.27 3.99
C ILE A 105 -10.65 14.71 3.72
N PRO A 106 -10.36 15.70 4.59
CA PRO A 106 -10.78 17.09 4.35
C PRO A 106 -10.13 17.68 3.08
N LEU A 107 -8.90 17.28 2.75
CA LEU A 107 -8.25 17.74 1.53
C LEU A 107 -8.94 17.25 0.25
N PHE A 108 -9.52 16.05 0.26
CA PHE A 108 -10.34 15.58 -0.86
C PHE A 108 -11.64 16.35 -0.99
N GLU A 109 -12.24 16.77 0.14
CA GLU A 109 -13.49 17.54 0.15
C GLU A 109 -13.27 18.96 -0.37
N GLU A 110 -12.19 19.62 0.02
CA GLU A 110 -11.86 20.98 -0.40
C GLU A 110 -11.22 21.04 -1.79
N HIS A 111 -10.20 20.22 -2.01
CA HIS A 111 -9.40 20.20 -3.24
C HIS A 111 -8.92 18.79 -3.53
N GLN A 112 -9.61 18.08 -4.38
CA GLN A 112 -9.38 16.66 -4.70
C GLN A 112 -7.91 16.28 -4.95
N ILE A 113 -7.12 17.16 -5.60
CA ILE A 113 -5.70 16.90 -5.88
C ILE A 113 -4.87 16.77 -4.58
N TRP A 114 -5.07 17.63 -3.58
CA TRP A 114 -4.30 17.57 -2.35
C TRP A 114 -4.62 16.33 -1.52
N GLY A 115 -5.87 15.90 -1.52
CA GLY A 115 -6.29 14.64 -0.94
C GLY A 115 -5.63 13.44 -1.64
N ALA A 116 -5.60 13.46 -2.98
CA ALA A 116 -4.94 12.42 -3.77
C ALA A 116 -3.43 12.37 -3.51
N LEU A 117 -2.75 13.51 -3.37
CA LEU A 117 -1.32 13.58 -3.04
C LEU A 117 -1.05 13.00 -1.64
N ALA A 118 -1.86 13.35 -0.63
CA ALA A 118 -1.72 12.81 0.72
C ALA A 118 -1.94 11.29 0.75
N ALA A 119 -2.97 10.79 0.05
CA ALA A 119 -3.23 9.37 -0.09
C ALA A 119 -2.13 8.62 -0.85
N ALA A 120 -1.58 9.21 -1.93
CA ALA A 120 -0.45 8.64 -2.66
C ALA A 120 0.81 8.56 -1.79
N MET A 121 1.09 9.59 -0.98
CA MET A 121 2.19 9.61 -0.03
C MET A 121 2.02 8.51 1.04
N ALA A 122 0.81 8.32 1.58
CA ALA A 122 0.49 7.24 2.51
C ALA A 122 0.74 5.86 1.87
N CYS A 123 0.27 5.64 0.64
CA CYS A 123 0.51 4.40 -0.12
C CYS A 123 2.00 4.15 -0.39
N GLY A 124 2.77 5.18 -0.72
CA GLY A 124 4.21 5.08 -0.94
C GLY A 124 4.96 4.66 0.32
N LEU A 125 4.62 5.29 1.45
CA LEU A 125 5.16 4.97 2.77
C LEU A 125 4.85 3.52 3.17
N GLN A 126 3.60 3.07 3.03
CA GLN A 126 3.19 1.71 3.32
C GLN A 126 3.90 0.68 2.43
N ASN A 127 3.94 0.93 1.12
CA ASN A 127 4.56 -0.01 0.18
C ASN A 127 6.06 -0.17 0.43
N ALA A 128 6.77 0.92 0.72
CA ALA A 128 8.18 0.88 1.08
C ALA A 128 8.42 0.18 2.42
N MET A 129 7.59 0.45 3.43
CA MET A 129 7.62 -0.23 4.73
C MET A 129 7.46 -1.75 4.56
N ALA A 130 6.45 -2.20 3.81
CA ALA A 130 6.20 -3.62 3.56
C ALA A 130 7.36 -4.27 2.79
N THR A 131 7.94 -3.55 1.83
CA THR A 131 9.08 -4.00 1.01
C THR A 131 10.33 -4.20 1.86
N THR A 132 10.71 -3.20 2.67
CA THR A 132 11.89 -3.26 3.55
C THR A 132 11.76 -4.38 4.58
N PHE A 133 10.60 -4.45 5.23
CA PHE A 133 10.32 -5.45 6.26
C PHE A 133 10.41 -6.89 5.76
N SER A 134 9.90 -7.15 4.56
CA SER A 134 9.85 -8.50 3.99
C SER A 134 11.12 -8.90 3.22
N GLY A 135 12.13 -8.06 3.16
CA GLY A 135 13.29 -8.27 2.30
C GLY A 135 12.91 -8.31 0.81
N ALA A 136 12.10 -7.36 0.39
CA ALA A 136 11.56 -7.20 -0.97
C ALA A 136 10.62 -8.33 -1.46
N VAL A 137 10.15 -9.20 -0.55
CA VAL A 137 9.23 -10.30 -0.90
C VAL A 137 7.77 -9.83 -0.95
N VAL A 138 7.36 -8.92 -0.06
CA VAL A 138 6.01 -8.37 -0.01
C VAL A 138 6.00 -6.93 -0.55
N ARG A 139 5.13 -6.68 -1.53
CA ARG A 139 4.81 -5.35 -2.05
C ARG A 139 3.30 -5.24 -2.16
N THR A 140 2.68 -4.38 -1.35
CA THR A 140 1.22 -4.34 -1.18
C THR A 140 0.46 -3.87 -2.42
N THR A 141 1.12 -3.12 -3.31
CA THR A 141 0.51 -2.52 -4.51
C THR A 141 1.07 -3.04 -5.83
N HIS A 142 2.00 -4.02 -5.81
CA HIS A 142 2.65 -4.55 -7.03
C HIS A 142 1.93 -5.78 -7.59
N LEU A 143 0.64 -5.65 -7.90
CA LEU A 143 -0.22 -6.74 -8.34
C LEU A 143 0.21 -7.36 -9.68
N SER A 144 0.71 -6.56 -10.63
CA SER A 144 1.20 -7.08 -11.91
C SER A 144 2.29 -8.16 -11.73
N GLY A 145 3.22 -7.94 -10.79
CA GLY A 145 4.23 -8.93 -10.43
C GLY A 145 3.63 -10.19 -9.82
N MET A 146 2.59 -10.04 -8.97
CA MET A 146 1.92 -11.19 -8.35
C MET A 146 1.15 -12.04 -9.38
N PHE A 147 0.47 -11.42 -10.35
CA PHE A 147 -0.15 -12.13 -11.47
C PHE A 147 0.88 -12.82 -12.37
N THR A 148 2.02 -12.19 -12.62
CA THR A 148 3.14 -12.81 -13.34
C THR A 148 3.64 -14.06 -12.62
N ASP A 149 3.80 -14.01 -11.30
CA ASP A 149 4.22 -15.16 -10.49
C ASP A 149 3.22 -16.31 -10.57
N LEU A 150 1.91 -16.01 -10.52
CA LEU A 150 0.87 -17.02 -10.70
C LEU A 150 0.93 -17.66 -12.10
N GLY A 151 1.10 -16.84 -13.15
CA GLY A 151 1.23 -17.32 -14.53
C GLY A 151 2.44 -18.24 -14.72
N ILE A 152 3.61 -17.85 -14.18
CA ILE A 152 4.82 -18.69 -14.19
C ILE A 152 4.56 -20.02 -13.45
N GLY A 153 3.92 -19.94 -12.27
CA GLY A 153 3.59 -21.13 -11.48
C GLY A 153 2.68 -22.11 -12.24
N LEU A 154 1.64 -21.60 -12.91
CA LEU A 154 0.77 -22.43 -13.77
C LEU A 154 1.58 -23.08 -14.92
N GLY A 155 2.45 -22.33 -15.58
CA GLY A 155 3.33 -22.87 -16.62
C GLY A 155 4.25 -23.97 -16.10
N HIS A 156 4.82 -23.82 -14.90
CA HIS A 156 5.62 -24.86 -14.25
C HIS A 156 4.79 -26.12 -13.94
N LEU A 157 3.55 -25.92 -13.44
CA LEU A 157 2.63 -27.03 -13.17
C LEU A 157 2.35 -27.86 -14.43
N LEU A 158 2.02 -27.19 -15.54
CA LEU A 158 1.75 -27.86 -16.82
C LEU A 158 2.95 -28.63 -17.39
N ARG A 159 4.16 -28.21 -17.04
CA ARG A 159 5.41 -28.87 -17.45
C ARG A 159 5.90 -29.93 -16.45
N GLY A 160 5.19 -30.17 -15.35
CA GLY A 160 5.64 -31.08 -14.29
C GLY A 160 6.88 -30.60 -13.53
N LEU A 161 7.17 -29.27 -13.54
CA LEU A 161 8.31 -28.68 -12.83
C LEU A 161 7.94 -28.40 -11.37
N PRO A 162 8.93 -28.32 -10.45
CA PRO A 162 8.67 -28.05 -9.04
C PRO A 162 8.09 -26.64 -8.85
N LEU A 163 7.00 -26.57 -8.08
CA LEU A 163 6.31 -25.32 -7.77
C LEU A 163 6.96 -24.60 -6.59
N GLN A 164 7.11 -23.30 -6.70
CA GLN A 164 7.41 -22.42 -5.57
C GLN A 164 6.14 -22.08 -4.80
N VAL A 165 5.53 -23.08 -4.17
CA VAL A 165 4.21 -22.98 -3.50
C VAL A 165 4.12 -21.76 -2.62
N ARG A 166 5.15 -21.45 -1.82
CA ARG A 166 5.19 -20.29 -0.94
C ARG A 166 4.99 -18.96 -1.69
N ARG A 167 5.68 -18.77 -2.83
CA ARG A 167 5.57 -17.56 -3.64
C ARG A 167 4.16 -17.43 -4.23
N LEU A 168 3.63 -18.54 -4.74
CA LEU A 168 2.28 -18.58 -5.30
C LEU A 168 1.21 -18.28 -4.25
N THR A 169 1.32 -18.88 -3.06
CA THR A 169 0.39 -18.61 -1.95
C THR A 169 0.46 -17.15 -1.53
N LEU A 170 1.66 -16.56 -1.41
CA LEU A 170 1.80 -15.16 -1.04
C LEU A 170 1.19 -14.24 -2.11
N SER A 171 1.44 -14.50 -3.39
CA SER A 171 0.85 -13.75 -4.49
C SER A 171 -0.69 -13.83 -4.46
N GLY A 172 -1.25 -15.01 -4.27
CA GLY A 172 -2.69 -15.21 -4.14
C GLY A 172 -3.29 -14.46 -2.95
N LEU A 173 -2.65 -14.50 -1.79
CA LEU A 173 -3.09 -13.79 -0.58
C LEU A 173 -3.04 -12.27 -0.74
N ILE A 174 -1.99 -11.72 -1.34
CA ILE A 174 -1.86 -10.28 -1.60
C ILE A 174 -2.95 -9.82 -2.59
N ILE A 175 -3.15 -10.55 -3.70
CA ILE A 175 -4.20 -10.24 -4.67
C ILE A 175 -5.58 -10.28 -4.02
N SER A 176 -5.87 -11.34 -3.24
CA SER A 176 -7.16 -11.49 -2.56
C SER A 176 -7.37 -10.40 -1.50
N GLY A 177 -6.34 -10.06 -0.73
CA GLY A 177 -6.38 -8.98 0.25
C GLY A 177 -6.67 -7.63 -0.41
N PHE A 178 -5.94 -7.31 -1.48
CA PHE A 178 -6.14 -6.07 -2.23
C PHE A 178 -7.54 -5.98 -2.85
N LEU A 179 -8.02 -7.07 -3.45
CA LEU A 179 -9.36 -7.14 -4.02
C LEU A 179 -10.44 -6.96 -2.95
N ALA A 180 -10.32 -7.67 -1.82
CA ALA A 180 -11.25 -7.53 -0.70
C ALA A 180 -11.27 -6.10 -0.16
N GLY A 181 -10.08 -5.46 -0.03
CA GLY A 181 -9.95 -4.05 0.30
C GLY A 181 -10.62 -3.14 -0.71
N GLY A 182 -10.41 -3.39 -2.01
CA GLY A 182 -11.05 -2.65 -3.09
C GLY A 182 -12.58 -2.73 -3.04
N VAL A 183 -13.13 -3.92 -2.85
CA VAL A 183 -14.59 -4.12 -2.71
C VAL A 183 -15.12 -3.38 -1.48
N THR A 184 -14.45 -3.53 -0.34
CA THR A 184 -14.81 -2.83 0.91
C THR A 184 -14.74 -1.32 0.74
N GLY A 185 -13.65 -0.81 0.17
CA GLY A 185 -13.44 0.61 -0.09
C GLY A 185 -14.51 1.20 -1.01
N ALA A 186 -14.86 0.50 -2.10
CA ALA A 186 -15.94 0.93 -3.00
C ALA A 186 -17.30 0.98 -2.30
N TRP A 187 -17.61 -0.03 -1.48
CA TRP A 187 -18.85 -0.08 -0.72
C TRP A 187 -18.94 1.01 0.33
N LEU A 188 -17.84 1.31 1.03
CA LEU A 188 -17.75 2.40 1.99
C LEU A 188 -17.87 3.75 1.29
N PHE A 189 -17.17 3.94 0.16
CA PHE A 189 -17.22 5.18 -0.62
C PHE A 189 -18.61 5.50 -1.15
N ALA A 190 -19.35 4.49 -1.60
CA ALA A 190 -20.72 4.67 -2.05
C ALA A 190 -21.67 5.20 -0.95
N ARG A 191 -21.33 5.02 0.35
CA ARG A 191 -22.12 5.47 1.49
C ARG A 191 -21.61 6.75 2.14
N TRP A 192 -20.30 6.87 2.27
CA TRP A 192 -19.66 7.89 3.09
C TRP A 192 -18.63 8.73 2.32
N GLN A 193 -18.57 8.58 1.00
CA GLN A 193 -17.62 9.31 0.17
C GLN A 193 -16.19 9.22 0.72
N TYR A 194 -15.49 10.33 0.90
CA TYR A 194 -14.10 10.36 1.38
C TYR A 194 -13.91 9.90 2.83
N ASP A 195 -14.97 9.95 3.66
CA ASP A 195 -14.94 9.37 5.01
C ASP A 195 -14.68 7.84 4.99
N ALA A 196 -14.84 7.19 3.85
CA ALA A 196 -14.41 5.80 3.66
C ALA A 196 -12.94 5.57 4.02
N LEU A 197 -12.08 6.60 3.92
CA LEU A 197 -10.68 6.55 4.32
C LEU A 197 -10.48 6.41 5.84
N LEU A 198 -11.50 6.68 6.66
CA LEU A 198 -11.45 6.42 8.10
C LEU A 198 -11.18 4.93 8.39
N ALA A 199 -11.74 4.01 7.60
CA ALA A 199 -11.54 2.58 7.82
C ALA A 199 -10.06 2.16 7.69
N PRO A 200 -9.35 2.41 6.57
CA PRO A 200 -7.93 2.10 6.47
C PRO A 200 -7.08 2.93 7.45
N ALA A 201 -7.41 4.20 7.72
CA ALA A 201 -6.70 5.03 8.68
C ALA A 201 -6.78 4.47 10.11
N LEU A 202 -7.96 4.06 10.56
CA LEU A 202 -8.13 3.43 11.89
C LEU A 202 -7.43 2.08 11.98
N LEU A 203 -7.48 1.26 10.93
CA LEU A 203 -6.80 -0.04 10.92
C LEU A 203 -5.28 0.14 11.07
N THR A 204 -4.66 1.05 10.33
CA THR A 204 -3.22 1.31 10.40
C THR A 204 -2.84 2.04 11.69
N GLY A 205 -3.63 3.03 12.11
CA GLY A 205 -3.40 3.81 13.33
C GLY A 205 -3.49 2.97 14.59
N LEU A 206 -4.54 2.17 14.76
CA LEU A 206 -4.70 1.28 15.92
C LEU A 206 -3.62 0.21 15.96
N THR A 207 -3.26 -0.37 14.81
CA THR A 207 -2.17 -1.34 14.71
C THR A 207 -0.83 -0.70 15.07
N GLY A 208 -0.54 0.50 14.53
CA GLY A 208 0.70 1.23 14.78
C GLY A 208 0.85 1.65 16.24
N LEU A 209 -0.16 2.30 16.81
CA LEU A 209 -0.17 2.75 18.20
C LEU A 209 -0.15 1.56 19.17
N GLY A 210 -0.97 0.54 18.93
CA GLY A 210 -0.98 -0.67 19.76
C GLY A 210 0.37 -1.35 19.78
N TYR A 211 1.08 -1.38 18.65
CA TYR A 211 2.42 -1.94 18.57
C TYR A 211 3.47 -1.11 19.32
N VAL A 212 3.42 0.22 19.22
CA VAL A 212 4.32 1.12 19.96
C VAL A 212 4.11 0.96 21.48
N VAL A 213 2.85 0.94 21.94
CA VAL A 213 2.52 0.76 23.35
C VAL A 213 2.97 -0.60 23.86
N TYR A 214 2.71 -1.67 23.10
CA TYR A 214 3.17 -3.02 23.46
C TYR A 214 4.70 -3.09 23.64
N GLN A 215 5.47 -2.47 22.72
CA GLN A 215 6.93 -2.43 22.82
C GLN A 215 7.43 -1.60 24.01
N GLN A 216 6.77 -0.51 24.35
CA GLN A 216 7.11 0.26 25.55
C GLN A 216 6.85 -0.58 26.81
N TRP A 217 5.71 -1.20 26.91
CA TRP A 217 5.35 -2.02 28.05
C TRP A 217 6.28 -3.24 28.23
N ALA A 218 6.68 -3.89 27.13
CA ALA A 218 7.63 -4.99 27.16
C ALA A 218 9.02 -4.58 27.69
N ARG A 219 9.47 -3.33 27.42
CA ARG A 219 10.74 -2.78 27.95
C ARG A 219 10.71 -2.46 29.44
N TRP A 220 9.53 -2.16 29.99
CA TRP A 220 9.39 -1.85 31.43
C TRP A 220 9.37 -3.12 32.31
N ARG A 221 9.24 -4.29 31.70
CA ARG A 221 9.23 -5.57 32.40
C ARG A 221 10.60 -6.27 32.47
N HIS A 222 11.59 -5.72 31.79
CA HIS A 222 13.00 -6.16 31.83
C HIS A 222 13.89 -5.08 32.39
#